data_ac6dea43fd2124b49cb30186fa37caf6
#
_entry.id   ac6dea43fd2124b49cb30186fa37caf6
#
_cell.length_a   1.000
_cell.length_b   1.000
_cell.length_c   1.000
_cell.angle_alpha   90.00
_cell.angle_beta   90.00
_cell.angle_gamma   90.00
#
_symmetry.space_group_name_H-M   'P 1'
#
loop_
_entity.id
_entity.type
_entity.pdbx_description
1 polymer ?
#
loop_
_entity_poly.entity_id
_entity_poly.type
_entity_poly.pdbx_seq_one_letter_code
_entity_poly.pdbx_strand_id
1 'polypeptide(L)'
;HSDLRRQRQMCIRDRVRTSDVVVSSLDHPVDFHALVDSGINKPARYMGHELGVEPRDWQTATVRWALTYPEIYEVGSSNLGHIILYSILNAVPGQLCDRAYLPAADLAGRLRERSQALFAVESRRPLPAFDILGFSLSYELGATNILEMLDLAQVPIRAADRGDLPLSDPAAPPLIFAGGPTATSNPEPYAPFFDFIALGDGEELLPEIGLVVAQAKADGLTRSQLLRDLAQVPGVYVPSLYGTGADGVTLKPLHPDLPARVLRRVATPMPHYATGLVPHVETVHDRLTVEIRRGCTRGCRFCQPGMLTRPARDVEPEAVIEAVETGMKQTGYSDFSLLSLSCSDYLALPAVGVELRNRLADQNVTLQLPS
;
A
#
# COMPACT_ATOMS: atom_id res chain seq x y z
N HIS A 1 21.44 8.62 33.42
CA HIS A 1 20.22 8.28 32.61
C HIS A 1 19.49 9.54 32.07
N SER A 2 19.69 10.72 32.62
CA SER A 2 19.09 12.00 32.14
C SER A 2 19.81 12.59 30.92
N ASP A 3 21.12 12.40 30.81
CA ASP A 3 21.91 12.98 29.72
C ASP A 3 21.75 12.27 28.38
N LEU A 4 21.55 10.96 28.38
CA LEU A 4 21.27 10.17 27.17
C LEU A 4 19.88 10.49 26.56
N ARG A 5 18.90 10.85 27.39
CA ARG A 5 17.60 11.33 26.91
C ARG A 5 17.68 12.72 26.28
N ARG A 6 18.47 13.63 26.86
CA ARG A 6 18.71 14.98 26.31
C ARG A 6 19.49 14.91 25.00
N GLN A 7 20.52 14.07 24.91
CA GLN A 7 21.26 13.89 23.64
C GLN A 7 20.41 13.29 22.53
N ARG A 8 19.54 12.30 22.82
CA ARG A 8 18.60 11.77 21.82
C ARG A 8 17.54 12.80 21.39
N GLN A 9 17.06 13.65 22.29
CA GLN A 9 16.13 14.73 21.94
C GLN A 9 16.80 15.87 21.17
N MET A 10 18.08 16.17 21.42
CA MET A 10 18.85 17.13 20.63
C MET A 10 19.12 16.62 19.21
N CYS A 11 19.50 15.35 19.04
CA CYS A 11 19.70 14.77 17.70
C CYS A 11 18.43 14.76 16.83
N ILE A 12 17.24 14.69 17.44
CA ILE A 12 15.96 14.79 16.73
C ILE A 12 15.61 16.24 16.39
N ARG A 13 15.93 17.21 17.26
CA ARG A 13 15.63 18.63 17.03
C ARG A 13 16.54 19.30 16.00
N ASP A 14 17.81 18.91 15.91
CA ASP A 14 18.77 19.56 15.00
C ASP A 14 18.69 19.01 13.54
N ARG A 15 17.96 17.91 13.29
CA ARG A 15 17.70 17.41 11.93
C ARG A 15 16.50 18.06 11.24
N VAL A 16 15.70 18.89 11.91
CA VAL A 16 14.55 19.60 11.33
C VAL A 16 14.93 21.02 10.89
N ARG A 17 16.08 21.19 10.26
CA ARG A 17 16.39 22.37 9.45
C ARG A 17 16.86 21.95 8.06
N THR A 18 15.90 21.52 7.23
CA THR A 18 16.13 21.40 5.79
C THR A 18 15.04 22.15 5.04
N SER A 19 15.18 23.46 5.02
CA SER A 19 14.50 24.35 4.08
C SER A 19 15.25 24.49 2.75
N ASP A 20 16.15 23.58 2.42
CA ASP A 20 16.87 23.58 1.14
C ASP A 20 17.01 22.15 0.58
N VAL A 21 15.92 21.38 0.56
CA VAL A 21 15.86 20.24 -0.35
C VAL A 21 15.78 20.83 -1.76
N VAL A 22 16.85 20.64 -2.52
CA VAL A 22 16.95 21.10 -3.90
C VAL A 22 15.81 20.48 -4.69
N VAL A 23 14.73 21.22 -4.90
CA VAL A 23 13.52 20.83 -5.64
C VAL A 23 13.87 20.25 -7.03
N SER A 24 15.01 20.66 -7.59
CA SER A 24 15.50 20.17 -8.89
C SER A 24 15.90 18.67 -8.91
N SER A 25 16.06 18.01 -7.75
CA SER A 25 16.46 16.60 -7.69
C SER A 25 15.26 15.62 -7.69
N LEU A 26 14.05 16.10 -7.44
CA LEU A 26 12.85 15.25 -7.36
C LEU A 26 12.32 14.81 -8.73
N ASP A 27 12.58 15.59 -9.79
CA ASP A 27 12.08 15.31 -11.14
C ASP A 27 12.84 14.20 -11.87
N HIS A 28 13.94 13.72 -11.32
CA HIS A 28 14.78 12.71 -11.95
C HIS A 28 14.84 11.41 -11.12
N PRO A 29 14.91 10.25 -11.80
CA PRO A 29 15.22 8.99 -11.15
C PRO A 29 16.55 9.07 -10.37
N VAL A 30 16.65 8.34 -9.27
CA VAL A 30 17.92 8.23 -8.52
C VAL A 30 19.00 7.56 -9.40
N ASP A 31 20.26 7.94 -9.21
CA ASP A 31 21.38 7.21 -9.81
C ASP A 31 21.51 5.84 -9.13
N PHE A 32 20.79 4.87 -9.71
CA PHE A 32 20.70 3.51 -9.19
C PHE A 32 22.06 2.85 -9.08
N HIS A 33 22.91 3.00 -10.09
CA HIS A 33 24.23 2.36 -10.12
C HIS A 33 25.20 2.94 -9.09
N ALA A 34 25.04 4.20 -8.75
CA ALA A 34 25.79 4.80 -7.65
C ALA A 34 25.31 4.30 -6.28
N LEU A 35 24.03 4.02 -6.13
CA LEU A 35 23.45 3.54 -4.86
C LEU A 35 23.60 2.04 -4.65
N VAL A 36 23.37 1.25 -5.70
CA VAL A 36 23.32 -0.22 -5.66
C VAL A 36 24.53 -0.80 -6.39
N ASP A 37 25.61 -0.92 -5.67
CA ASP A 37 26.86 -1.52 -6.12
C ASP A 37 27.10 -2.90 -5.45
N SER A 38 28.30 -3.46 -5.59
CA SER A 38 28.68 -4.75 -5.00
C SER A 38 28.64 -4.82 -3.46
N GLY A 39 28.47 -3.68 -2.78
CA GLY A 39 28.31 -3.60 -1.33
C GLY A 39 26.85 -3.81 -0.87
N ILE A 40 25.90 -3.88 -1.80
CA ILE A 40 24.48 -4.11 -1.50
C ILE A 40 24.16 -5.60 -1.68
N ASN A 41 23.60 -6.20 -0.65
CA ASN A 41 23.17 -7.60 -0.70
C ASN A 41 21.83 -7.72 -1.46
N LYS A 42 21.73 -8.71 -2.35
CA LYS A 42 20.54 -8.95 -3.21
C LYS A 42 20.08 -7.68 -3.93
N PRO A 43 20.87 -7.06 -4.78
CA PRO A 43 20.54 -5.81 -5.47
C PRO A 43 19.26 -5.91 -6.31
N ALA A 44 18.87 -7.11 -6.74
CA ALA A 44 17.64 -7.37 -7.49
C ALA A 44 16.35 -6.95 -6.76
N ARG A 45 16.37 -6.80 -5.42
CA ARG A 45 15.27 -6.23 -4.63
C ARG A 45 14.85 -4.83 -5.07
N TYR A 46 15.78 -4.10 -5.68
CA TYR A 46 15.64 -2.66 -5.95
C TYR A 46 15.64 -2.34 -7.44
N MET A 47 15.68 -3.34 -8.30
CA MET A 47 15.80 -3.15 -9.74
C MET A 47 14.47 -2.75 -10.40
N GLY A 48 13.33 -3.21 -9.88
CA GLY A 48 12.05 -3.10 -10.56
C GLY A 48 12.03 -3.87 -11.89
N HIS A 49 11.07 -3.59 -12.74
CA HIS A 49 10.93 -4.20 -14.06
C HIS A 49 10.80 -5.73 -14.02
N GLU A 50 10.13 -6.26 -13.01
CA GLU A 50 9.77 -7.67 -12.94
C GLU A 50 8.93 -8.09 -14.14
N LEU A 51 8.95 -9.37 -14.47
CA LEU A 51 8.07 -9.92 -15.49
C LEU A 51 6.60 -9.58 -15.15
N GLY A 52 5.87 -9.04 -16.13
CA GLY A 52 4.48 -8.63 -15.96
C GLY A 52 4.29 -7.15 -15.55
N VAL A 53 5.37 -6.41 -15.28
CA VAL A 53 5.28 -4.96 -15.09
C VAL A 53 5.05 -4.29 -16.46
N GLU A 54 3.97 -3.54 -16.59
CA GLU A 54 3.72 -2.71 -17.76
C GLU A 54 4.31 -1.30 -17.54
N PRO A 55 5.25 -0.86 -18.37
CA PRO A 55 5.79 0.49 -18.27
C PRO A 55 4.70 1.54 -18.40
N ARG A 56 4.67 2.52 -17.49
CA ARG A 56 3.76 3.66 -17.52
C ARG A 56 4.54 4.95 -17.69
N ASP A 57 4.00 5.86 -18.49
CA ASP A 57 4.63 7.14 -18.70
C ASP A 57 4.33 8.08 -17.53
N TRP A 58 5.39 8.47 -16.84
CA TRP A 58 5.33 9.41 -15.72
C TRP A 58 4.71 10.76 -16.10
N GLN A 59 4.96 11.23 -17.32
CA GLN A 59 4.55 12.57 -17.75
C GLN A 59 3.05 12.66 -18.05
N THR A 60 2.43 11.55 -18.44
CA THR A 60 1.00 11.51 -18.78
C THR A 60 0.12 11.25 -17.57
N ALA A 61 0.70 10.86 -16.44
CA ALA A 61 -0.05 10.57 -15.21
C ALA A 61 -0.53 11.86 -14.55
N THR A 62 -1.84 11.92 -14.29
CA THR A 62 -2.48 13.00 -13.53
C THR A 62 -2.25 12.80 -12.02
N VAL A 63 -2.31 11.55 -11.56
CA VAL A 63 -2.07 11.17 -10.15
C VAL A 63 -1.02 10.07 -10.10
N ARG A 64 -0.01 10.28 -9.27
CA ARG A 64 1.13 9.38 -9.08
C ARG A 64 1.12 8.82 -7.67
N TRP A 65 0.96 7.51 -7.58
CA TRP A 65 0.93 6.75 -6.35
C TRP A 65 2.25 6.01 -6.12
N ALA A 66 2.74 5.98 -4.89
CA ALA A 66 3.65 4.95 -4.45
C ALA A 66 2.96 4.12 -3.36
N LEU A 67 2.60 2.89 -3.68
CA LEU A 67 2.16 1.94 -2.67
C LEU A 67 3.38 1.36 -1.97
N THR A 68 3.41 1.48 -0.66
CA THR A 68 4.54 1.09 0.16
C THR A 68 4.17 -0.08 1.06
N TYR A 69 5.06 -1.06 1.14
CA TYR A 69 4.91 -2.17 2.06
C TYR A 69 6.04 -2.07 3.12
N PRO A 70 5.71 -1.98 4.43
CA PRO A 70 6.69 -1.68 5.48
C PRO A 70 7.49 -2.92 5.91
N GLU A 71 7.91 -3.72 4.96
CA GLU A 71 8.79 -4.87 5.09
C GLU A 71 9.73 -4.95 3.89
N ILE A 72 10.74 -5.82 3.98
CA ILE A 72 11.66 -6.05 2.86
C ILE A 72 10.92 -6.57 1.63
N TYR A 73 11.55 -6.41 0.47
CA TYR A 73 11.00 -6.77 -0.83
C TYR A 73 10.40 -8.18 -0.89
N GLU A 74 11.08 -9.21 -0.35
CA GLU A 74 10.64 -10.61 -0.41
C GLU A 74 9.29 -10.86 0.31
N VAL A 75 8.99 -10.05 1.33
CA VAL A 75 7.71 -10.12 2.04
C VAL A 75 6.63 -9.30 1.32
N GLY A 76 6.98 -8.06 0.95
CA GLY A 76 6.02 -7.13 0.34
C GLY A 76 5.61 -7.53 -1.07
N SER A 77 6.55 -8.00 -1.90
CA SER A 77 6.27 -8.41 -3.29
C SER A 77 5.43 -9.68 -3.40
N SER A 78 5.36 -10.49 -2.34
CA SER A 78 4.49 -11.66 -2.27
C SER A 78 3.13 -11.37 -1.61
N ASN A 79 2.89 -10.13 -1.15
CA ASN A 79 1.62 -9.77 -0.53
C ASN A 79 0.52 -9.56 -1.58
N LEU A 80 -0.48 -10.43 -1.57
CA LEU A 80 -1.56 -10.43 -2.55
C LEU A 80 -2.33 -9.11 -2.60
N GLY A 81 -2.68 -8.53 -1.45
CA GLY A 81 -3.40 -7.26 -1.39
C GLY A 81 -2.61 -6.11 -2.00
N HIS A 82 -1.30 -6.09 -1.79
CA HIS A 82 -0.40 -5.09 -2.36
C HIS A 82 -0.34 -5.19 -3.90
N ILE A 83 -0.24 -6.42 -4.43
CA ILE A 83 -0.25 -6.68 -5.88
C ILE A 83 -1.58 -6.27 -6.51
N ILE A 84 -2.71 -6.66 -5.90
CA ILE A 84 -4.06 -6.33 -6.41
C ILE A 84 -4.24 -4.81 -6.49
N LEU A 85 -3.93 -4.08 -5.44
CA LEU A 85 -4.10 -2.62 -5.42
C LEU A 85 -3.18 -1.90 -6.41
N TYR A 86 -1.93 -2.36 -6.55
CA TYR A 86 -1.01 -1.88 -7.57
C TYR A 86 -1.59 -2.06 -8.98
N SER A 87 -2.10 -3.26 -9.28
CA SER A 87 -2.66 -3.59 -10.59
C SER A 87 -3.93 -2.79 -10.90
N ILE A 88 -4.83 -2.65 -9.92
CA ILE A 88 -6.06 -1.86 -10.05
C ILE A 88 -5.75 -0.39 -10.34
N LEU A 89 -4.86 0.24 -9.58
CA LEU A 89 -4.51 1.65 -9.77
C LEU A 89 -3.88 1.88 -11.15
N ASN A 90 -3.04 0.96 -11.61
CA ASN A 90 -2.48 1.03 -12.95
C ASN A 90 -3.50 0.75 -14.08
N ALA A 91 -4.63 0.12 -13.79
CA ALA A 91 -5.71 -0.05 -14.76
C ALA A 91 -6.57 1.22 -14.92
N VAL A 92 -6.49 2.19 -14.00
CA VAL A 92 -7.28 3.42 -14.07
C VAL A 92 -6.60 4.44 -14.98
N PRO A 93 -7.29 4.97 -16.00
CA PRO A 93 -6.72 5.99 -16.88
C PRO A 93 -6.27 7.24 -16.12
N GLY A 94 -5.08 7.75 -16.43
CA GLY A 94 -4.50 8.92 -15.79
C GLY A 94 -3.89 8.69 -14.41
N GLN A 95 -3.97 7.48 -13.86
CA GLN A 95 -3.29 7.09 -12.63
C GLN A 95 -2.06 6.25 -12.95
N LEU A 96 -0.99 6.49 -12.21
CA LEU A 96 0.24 5.69 -12.21
C LEU A 96 0.50 5.24 -10.79
N CYS A 97 0.74 3.95 -10.62
CA CYS A 97 1.13 3.39 -9.34
C CYS A 97 2.48 2.69 -9.47
N ASP A 98 3.40 3.03 -8.58
CA ASP A 98 4.69 2.38 -8.37
C ASP A 98 4.70 1.72 -6.99
N ARG A 99 5.69 0.90 -6.70
CA ARG A 99 5.83 0.18 -5.43
C ARG A 99 7.10 0.58 -4.70
N ALA A 100 7.04 0.59 -3.37
CA ALA A 100 8.22 0.78 -2.53
C ALA A 100 8.19 -0.17 -1.34
N TYR A 101 9.36 -0.55 -0.87
CA TYR A 101 9.55 -1.49 0.22
C TYR A 101 10.53 -0.93 1.25
N LEU A 102 10.49 -1.45 2.47
CA LEU A 102 11.51 -1.14 3.47
C LEU A 102 12.88 -1.62 2.94
N PRO A 103 13.86 -0.74 2.78
CA PRO A 103 15.18 -1.18 2.34
C PRO A 103 15.87 -1.98 3.44
N ALA A 104 16.69 -2.95 3.05
CA ALA A 104 17.57 -3.63 3.99
C ALA A 104 18.59 -2.64 4.59
N ALA A 105 19.19 -2.99 5.71
CA ALA A 105 20.06 -2.10 6.48
C ALA A 105 21.24 -1.53 5.68
N ASP A 106 21.76 -2.27 4.71
CA ASP A 106 22.84 -1.85 3.82
C ASP A 106 22.43 -0.69 2.92
N LEU A 107 21.28 -0.80 2.21
CA LEU A 107 20.78 0.30 1.40
C LEU A 107 20.29 1.46 2.27
N ALA A 108 19.61 1.19 3.39
CA ALA A 108 19.16 2.24 4.31
C ALA A 108 20.35 3.08 4.83
N GLY A 109 21.45 2.43 5.20
CA GLY A 109 22.71 3.10 5.59
C GLY A 109 23.24 3.98 4.46
N ARG A 110 23.28 3.46 3.23
CA ARG A 110 23.77 4.17 2.05
C ARG A 110 22.90 5.41 1.70
N LEU A 111 21.58 5.28 1.79
CA LEU A 111 20.66 6.41 1.59
C LEU A 111 20.95 7.54 2.58
N ARG A 112 21.16 7.21 3.86
CA ARG A 112 21.52 8.20 4.89
C ARG A 112 22.87 8.85 4.65
N GLU A 113 23.91 8.06 4.36
CA GLU A 113 25.27 8.56 4.08
C GLU A 113 25.30 9.55 2.92
N ARG A 114 24.48 9.30 1.89
CA ARG A 114 24.41 10.14 0.69
C ARG A 114 23.33 11.22 0.75
N SER A 115 22.57 11.30 1.84
CA SER A 115 21.40 12.17 1.95
C SER A 115 20.40 11.99 0.78
N GLN A 116 20.29 10.74 0.29
CA GLN A 116 19.41 10.37 -0.80
C GLN A 116 18.09 9.85 -0.25
N ALA A 117 16.97 10.36 -0.78
CA ALA A 117 15.65 9.89 -0.38
C ALA A 117 15.38 8.45 -0.86
N LEU A 118 14.58 7.71 -0.07
CA LEU A 118 14.04 6.42 -0.47
C LEU A 118 13.23 6.56 -1.77
N PHE A 119 13.32 5.57 -2.63
CA PHE A 119 12.77 5.60 -3.98
C PHE A 119 11.84 4.40 -4.26
N ALA A 120 10.97 4.55 -5.24
CA ALA A 120 10.10 3.50 -5.74
C ALA A 120 10.82 2.62 -6.78
N VAL A 121 10.45 1.34 -6.87
CA VAL A 121 11.29 0.33 -7.55
C VAL A 121 11.21 0.38 -9.08
N GLU A 122 10.04 0.72 -9.68
CA GLU A 122 9.92 0.76 -11.14
C GLU A 122 10.50 2.04 -11.73
N SER A 123 10.02 3.19 -11.29
CA SER A 123 10.44 4.50 -11.81
C SER A 123 11.78 4.95 -11.26
N ARG A 124 12.24 4.35 -10.15
CA ARG A 124 13.41 4.80 -9.37
C ARG A 124 13.33 6.26 -8.93
N ARG A 125 12.11 6.82 -8.87
CA ARG A 125 11.91 8.18 -8.41
C ARG A 125 11.87 8.24 -6.88
N PRO A 126 12.41 9.30 -6.28
CA PRO A 126 12.32 9.49 -4.83
C PRO A 126 10.86 9.60 -4.41
N LEU A 127 10.53 9.04 -3.26
CA LEU A 127 9.13 9.00 -2.77
C LEU A 127 8.47 10.38 -2.65
N PRO A 128 9.19 11.48 -2.31
CA PRO A 128 8.59 12.82 -2.32
C PRO A 128 8.11 13.32 -3.69
N ALA A 129 8.52 12.70 -4.79
CA ALA A 129 8.07 13.07 -6.14
C ALA A 129 6.64 12.58 -6.48
N PHE A 130 6.07 11.72 -5.66
CA PHE A 130 4.72 11.19 -5.84
C PHE A 130 3.66 12.12 -5.22
N ASP A 131 2.43 12.03 -5.72
CA ASP A 131 1.30 12.77 -5.14
C ASP A 131 0.79 12.12 -3.86
N ILE A 132 0.84 10.77 -3.81
CA ILE A 132 0.28 9.96 -2.71
C ILE A 132 1.22 8.82 -2.35
N LEU A 133 1.51 8.68 -1.06
CA LEU A 133 2.20 7.51 -0.48
C LEU A 133 1.20 6.69 0.33
N GLY A 134 0.97 5.45 -0.06
CA GLY A 134 0.05 4.54 0.62
C GLY A 134 0.79 3.44 1.36
N PHE A 135 0.58 3.33 2.67
CA PHE A 135 1.21 2.32 3.51
C PHE A 135 0.27 1.17 3.86
N SER A 136 0.70 -0.06 3.56
CA SER A 136 -0.01 -1.28 4.00
C SER A 136 0.30 -1.56 5.46
N LEU A 137 -0.61 -1.19 6.37
CA LEU A 137 -0.52 -1.52 7.79
C LEU A 137 -1.26 -2.84 8.06
N SER A 138 -0.56 -3.96 7.77
CA SER A 138 -1.13 -5.30 7.85
C SER A 138 -1.11 -5.86 9.27
N TYR A 139 -0.13 -5.44 10.09
CA TYR A 139 0.01 -5.79 11.50
C TYR A 139 0.78 -4.68 12.25
N GLU A 140 0.67 -4.67 13.57
CA GLU A 140 1.10 -3.56 14.43
C GLU A 140 2.61 -3.29 14.38
N LEU A 141 3.43 -4.34 14.22
CA LEU A 141 4.90 -4.20 14.18
C LEU A 141 5.38 -3.41 12.95
N GLY A 142 4.60 -3.38 11.87
CA GLY A 142 4.90 -2.57 10.70
C GLY A 142 4.90 -1.06 10.94
N ALA A 143 4.32 -0.58 12.05
CA ALA A 143 4.20 0.85 12.32
C ALA A 143 5.56 1.56 12.46
N THR A 144 6.52 0.94 13.15
CA THR A 144 7.87 1.51 13.29
C THR A 144 8.63 1.55 11.97
N ASN A 145 8.42 0.53 11.12
CA ASN A 145 8.99 0.47 9.79
C ASN A 145 8.43 1.58 8.87
N ILE A 146 7.14 1.92 9.04
CA ILE A 146 6.54 3.06 8.32
C ILE A 146 7.25 4.37 8.69
N LEU A 147 7.50 4.60 9.98
CA LEU A 147 8.23 5.80 10.43
C LEU A 147 9.66 5.83 9.89
N GLU A 148 10.34 4.68 9.83
CA GLU A 148 11.66 4.52 9.21
C GLU A 148 11.61 4.87 7.71
N MET A 149 10.60 4.39 6.99
CA MET A 149 10.44 4.68 5.55
C MET A 149 10.14 6.16 5.30
N LEU A 150 9.35 6.82 6.15
CA LEU A 150 9.10 8.26 6.07
C LEU A 150 10.37 9.08 6.33
N ASP A 151 11.18 8.69 7.32
CA ASP A 151 12.48 9.30 7.60
C ASP A 151 13.44 9.15 6.40
N LEU A 152 13.55 7.93 5.86
CA LEU A 152 14.35 7.65 4.67
C LEU A 152 13.83 8.37 3.41
N ALA A 153 12.53 8.57 3.30
CA ALA A 153 11.92 9.36 2.23
C ALA A 153 12.12 10.87 2.41
N GLN A 154 12.64 11.32 3.56
CA GLN A 154 12.82 12.74 3.88
C GLN A 154 11.50 13.52 3.86
N VAL A 155 10.40 12.87 4.22
CA VAL A 155 9.06 13.47 4.31
C VAL A 155 8.73 13.72 5.78
N PRO A 156 8.06 14.86 6.13
CA PRO A 156 7.67 15.09 7.51
C PRO A 156 6.86 13.94 8.10
N ILE A 157 7.33 13.37 9.21
CA ILE A 157 6.73 12.17 9.82
C ILE A 157 5.30 12.45 10.30
N ARG A 158 5.09 13.62 10.95
CA ARG A 158 3.76 14.00 11.46
C ARG A 158 2.95 14.69 10.38
N ALA A 159 1.67 14.35 10.26
CA ALA A 159 0.75 14.99 9.33
C ALA A 159 0.66 16.51 9.55
N ALA A 160 0.68 16.96 10.82
CA ALA A 160 0.62 18.38 11.19
C ALA A 160 1.82 19.21 10.67
N ASP A 161 2.94 18.58 10.34
CA ASP A 161 4.17 19.26 9.90
C ASP A 161 4.25 19.37 8.36
N ARG A 162 3.25 18.88 7.60
CA ARG A 162 3.25 18.85 6.11
C ARG A 162 2.73 20.12 5.46
N GLY A 163 2.24 21.08 6.25
CA GLY A 163 1.72 22.36 5.73
C GLY A 163 0.41 22.24 4.95
N ASP A 164 0.03 23.32 4.27
CA ASP A 164 -1.28 23.42 3.56
C ASP A 164 -1.13 23.81 2.08
N LEU A 165 0.01 23.48 1.46
CA LEU A 165 0.21 23.74 0.03
C LEU A 165 -0.66 22.83 -0.83
N PRO A 166 -1.15 23.31 -2.01
CA PRO A 166 -1.75 22.45 -3.02
C PRO A 166 -0.78 21.36 -3.51
N LEU A 167 -1.30 20.16 -3.83
CA LEU A 167 -0.45 19.09 -4.40
C LEU A 167 0.15 19.44 -5.77
N SER A 168 -0.36 20.47 -6.44
CA SER A 168 0.21 21.03 -7.66
C SER A 168 1.45 21.90 -7.43
N ASP A 169 1.71 22.30 -6.19
CA ASP A 169 2.92 23.02 -5.81
C ASP A 169 4.11 22.06 -5.69
N PRO A 170 5.24 22.30 -6.38
CA PRO A 170 6.42 21.42 -6.30
C PRO A 170 7.03 21.27 -4.90
N ALA A 171 6.75 22.20 -3.99
CA ALA A 171 7.22 22.15 -2.61
C ALA A 171 6.26 21.38 -1.67
N ALA A 172 5.09 20.99 -2.17
CA ALA A 172 4.10 20.26 -1.36
C ALA A 172 4.57 18.83 -1.09
N PRO A 173 4.62 18.39 0.18
CA PRO A 173 4.84 16.97 0.47
C PRO A 173 3.68 16.13 -0.06
N PRO A 174 3.91 14.84 -0.42
CA PRO A 174 2.83 13.94 -0.83
C PRO A 174 1.75 13.79 0.26
N LEU A 175 0.54 13.41 -0.13
CA LEU A 175 -0.45 12.87 0.79
C LEU A 175 0.03 11.51 1.31
N ILE A 176 -0.13 11.28 2.61
CA ILE A 176 0.29 10.02 3.23
C ILE A 176 -0.90 9.35 3.89
N PHE A 177 -1.17 8.12 3.51
CA PHE A 177 -2.24 7.35 4.11
C PHE A 177 -1.81 5.95 4.52
N ALA A 178 -2.56 5.37 5.45
CA ALA A 178 -2.49 3.95 5.77
C ALA A 178 -3.80 3.25 5.39
N GLY A 179 -3.67 2.00 4.97
CA GLY A 179 -4.76 1.06 4.82
C GLY A 179 -4.38 -0.31 5.37
N GLY A 180 -5.29 -1.25 5.29
CA GLY A 180 -5.08 -2.62 5.73
C GLY A 180 -5.79 -2.96 7.04
N PRO A 181 -5.69 -4.23 7.48
CA PRO A 181 -6.50 -4.74 8.60
C PRO A 181 -6.22 -4.05 9.93
N THR A 182 -4.98 -3.73 10.25
CA THR A 182 -4.61 -3.04 11.50
C THR A 182 -5.14 -1.61 11.52
N ALA A 183 -4.96 -0.85 10.42
CA ALA A 183 -5.52 0.49 10.28
C ALA A 183 -7.05 0.50 10.34
N THR A 184 -7.71 -0.51 9.76
CA THR A 184 -9.16 -0.68 9.82
C THR A 184 -9.64 -1.06 11.22
N SER A 185 -8.87 -1.84 11.96
CA SER A 185 -9.21 -2.29 13.31
C SER A 185 -9.23 -1.16 14.33
N ASN A 186 -8.18 -0.35 14.35
CA ASN A 186 -8.05 0.83 15.20
C ASN A 186 -7.10 1.84 14.58
N PRO A 187 -7.59 2.88 13.91
CA PRO A 187 -6.77 3.89 13.26
C PRO A 187 -6.08 4.87 14.23
N GLU A 188 -6.62 5.08 15.43
CA GLU A 188 -6.24 6.16 16.33
C GLU A 188 -4.76 6.17 16.78
N PRO A 189 -4.13 5.01 17.10
CA PRO A 189 -2.71 5.02 17.46
C PRO A 189 -1.79 5.57 16.36
N TYR A 190 -2.25 5.53 15.11
CA TYR A 190 -1.49 5.92 13.92
C TYR A 190 -1.90 7.28 13.36
N ALA A 191 -3.03 7.82 13.82
CA ALA A 191 -3.62 9.08 13.37
C ALA A 191 -2.64 10.27 13.24
N PRO A 192 -1.66 10.48 14.15
CA PRO A 192 -0.73 11.60 14.04
C PRO A 192 0.21 11.55 12.83
N PHE A 193 0.34 10.40 12.16
CA PHE A 193 1.31 10.17 11.09
C PHE A 193 0.70 10.20 9.70
N PHE A 194 -0.62 10.09 9.58
CA PHE A 194 -1.31 9.99 8.29
C PHE A 194 -2.26 11.17 8.05
N ASP A 195 -2.31 11.64 6.82
CA ASP A 195 -3.25 12.66 6.39
C ASP A 195 -4.69 12.09 6.39
N PHE A 196 -4.82 10.84 5.96
CA PHE A 196 -6.06 10.09 6.06
C PHE A 196 -5.78 8.59 6.22
N ILE A 197 -6.81 7.84 6.57
CA ILE A 197 -6.76 6.39 6.71
C ILE A 197 -7.89 5.78 5.88
N ALA A 198 -7.52 4.81 5.02
CA ALA A 198 -8.45 4.06 4.19
C ALA A 198 -8.96 2.84 4.96
N LEU A 199 -10.24 2.86 5.35
CA LEU A 199 -10.86 1.82 6.17
C LEU A 199 -11.56 0.78 5.29
N GLY A 200 -11.12 -0.47 5.39
CA GLY A 200 -11.72 -1.60 4.69
C GLY A 200 -10.99 -2.01 3.42
N ASP A 201 -11.74 -2.44 2.42
CA ASP A 201 -11.22 -2.98 1.17
C ASP A 201 -10.85 -1.84 0.21
N GLY A 202 -9.67 -1.93 -0.41
CA GLY A 202 -9.09 -0.84 -1.20
C GLY A 202 -9.44 -0.86 -2.69
N GLU A 203 -10.03 -1.94 -3.21
CA GLU A 203 -10.19 -2.18 -4.64
C GLU A 203 -11.00 -1.10 -5.36
N GLU A 204 -12.08 -0.63 -4.74
CA GLU A 204 -12.89 0.48 -5.25
C GLU A 204 -12.49 1.82 -4.62
N LEU A 205 -12.05 1.78 -3.36
CA LEU A 205 -11.75 2.96 -2.56
C LEU A 205 -10.56 3.74 -3.10
N LEU A 206 -9.44 3.08 -3.46
CA LEU A 206 -8.25 3.78 -3.93
C LEU A 206 -8.46 4.45 -5.29
N PRO A 207 -9.08 3.81 -6.32
CA PRO A 207 -9.48 4.50 -7.54
C PRO A 207 -10.32 5.76 -7.30
N GLU A 208 -11.31 5.69 -6.40
CA GLU A 208 -12.18 6.82 -6.05
C GLU A 208 -11.38 7.97 -5.39
N ILE A 209 -10.49 7.66 -4.46
CA ILE A 209 -9.56 8.63 -3.88
C ILE A 209 -8.71 9.29 -4.99
N GLY A 210 -8.21 8.52 -5.93
CA GLY A 210 -7.42 9.04 -7.05
C GLY A 210 -8.20 10.03 -7.92
N LEU A 211 -9.49 9.81 -8.15
CA LEU A 211 -10.34 10.75 -8.89
C LEU A 211 -10.52 12.07 -8.13
N VAL A 212 -10.75 12.00 -6.81
CA VAL A 212 -10.86 13.21 -5.95
C VAL A 212 -9.54 13.99 -5.97
N VAL A 213 -8.40 13.32 -5.86
CA VAL A 213 -7.08 13.96 -5.92
C VAL A 213 -6.81 14.57 -7.29
N ALA A 214 -7.17 13.89 -8.39
CA ALA A 214 -7.03 14.44 -9.75
C ALA A 214 -7.82 15.75 -9.91
N GLN A 215 -9.06 15.78 -9.44
CA GLN A 215 -9.89 16.98 -9.49
C GLN A 215 -9.31 18.10 -8.62
N ALA A 216 -8.91 17.80 -7.39
CA ALA A 216 -8.31 18.78 -6.49
C ALA A 216 -7.02 19.41 -7.04
N LYS A 217 -6.18 18.61 -7.73
CA LYS A 217 -4.98 19.13 -8.43
C LYS A 217 -5.36 20.06 -9.58
N ALA A 218 -6.40 19.72 -10.34
CA ALA A 218 -6.89 20.56 -11.45
C ALA A 218 -7.46 21.91 -10.92
N ASP A 219 -8.14 21.87 -9.78
CA ASP A 219 -8.75 23.04 -9.15
C ASP A 219 -7.78 23.85 -8.27
N GLY A 220 -6.54 23.35 -8.07
CA GLY A 220 -5.53 23.99 -7.23
C GLY A 220 -5.92 24.06 -5.74
N LEU A 221 -6.67 23.07 -5.25
CA LEU A 221 -7.12 23.05 -3.85
C LEU A 221 -5.94 22.87 -2.90
N THR A 222 -6.00 23.56 -1.74
CA THR A 222 -5.04 23.36 -0.67
C THR A 222 -5.19 21.95 -0.07
N ARG A 223 -4.16 21.49 0.66
CA ARG A 223 -4.20 20.20 1.36
C ARG A 223 -5.43 20.09 2.29
N SER A 224 -5.75 21.13 3.05
CA SER A 224 -6.89 21.11 3.96
C SER A 224 -8.25 21.06 3.25
N GLN A 225 -8.38 21.71 2.09
CA GLN A 225 -9.58 21.61 1.26
C GLN A 225 -9.71 20.19 0.67
N LEU A 226 -8.65 19.66 0.09
CA LEU A 226 -8.63 18.29 -0.43
C LEU A 226 -8.96 17.25 0.66
N LEU A 227 -8.44 17.39 1.88
CA LEU A 227 -8.75 16.49 2.97
C LEU A 227 -10.23 16.52 3.38
N ARG A 228 -10.90 17.67 3.25
CA ARG A 228 -12.36 17.76 3.45
C ARG A 228 -13.13 17.03 2.37
N ASP A 229 -12.72 17.14 1.11
CA ASP A 229 -13.34 16.42 0.00
C ASP A 229 -13.12 14.90 0.14
N LEU A 230 -11.90 14.49 0.51
CA LEU A 230 -11.60 13.09 0.80
C LEU A 230 -12.41 12.51 1.96
N ALA A 231 -12.74 13.32 2.98
CA ALA A 231 -13.58 12.88 4.11
C ALA A 231 -15.03 12.57 3.71
N GLN A 232 -15.50 13.01 2.52
CA GLN A 232 -16.80 12.66 1.97
C GLN A 232 -16.78 11.29 1.25
N VAL A 233 -15.61 10.75 0.93
CA VAL A 233 -15.49 9.42 0.30
C VAL A 233 -15.77 8.33 1.35
N PRO A 234 -16.77 7.46 1.16
CA PRO A 234 -17.07 6.39 2.10
C PRO A 234 -15.87 5.46 2.31
N GLY A 235 -15.44 5.32 3.55
CA GLY A 235 -14.25 4.53 3.92
C GLY A 235 -13.00 5.38 4.17
N VAL A 236 -13.02 6.68 3.90
CA VAL A 236 -11.91 7.58 4.23
C VAL A 236 -12.13 8.22 5.59
N TYR A 237 -11.18 8.01 6.49
CA TYR A 237 -11.11 8.68 7.78
C TYR A 237 -9.95 9.69 7.77
N VAL A 238 -10.26 10.96 8.00
CA VAL A 238 -9.30 12.07 8.08
C VAL A 238 -9.14 12.49 9.54
N PRO A 239 -8.10 12.04 10.27
CA PRO A 239 -7.99 12.25 11.72
C PRO A 239 -8.04 13.71 12.15
N SER A 240 -7.44 14.63 11.37
CA SER A 240 -7.41 16.07 11.67
C SER A 240 -8.78 16.75 11.68
N LEU A 241 -9.81 16.09 11.11
CA LEU A 241 -11.18 16.61 11.05
C LEU A 241 -12.08 16.09 12.18
N TYR A 242 -11.54 15.27 13.08
CA TYR A 242 -12.24 14.71 14.25
C TYR A 242 -11.50 15.10 15.53
N GLY A 243 -12.26 15.30 16.59
CA GLY A 243 -11.74 15.64 17.91
C GLY A 243 -12.36 14.76 18.99
N THR A 244 -11.70 14.66 20.13
CA THR A 244 -12.17 13.92 21.28
C THR A 244 -13.33 14.69 21.97
N GLY A 245 -14.44 14.00 22.20
CA GLY A 245 -15.59 14.55 22.90
C GLY A 245 -15.31 14.87 24.39
N ALA A 246 -16.28 15.44 25.07
CA ALA A 246 -16.16 15.80 26.47
C ALA A 246 -15.91 14.61 27.42
N ASP A 247 -16.22 13.39 26.96
CA ASP A 247 -15.96 12.13 27.69
C ASP A 247 -14.49 11.64 27.58
N GLY A 248 -13.67 12.35 26.81
CA GLY A 248 -12.24 12.00 26.60
C GLY A 248 -12.00 10.76 25.75
N VAL A 249 -13.04 10.11 25.21
CA VAL A 249 -12.96 8.82 24.51
C VAL A 249 -13.64 8.86 23.16
N THR A 250 -14.84 9.41 23.07
CA THR A 250 -15.64 9.41 21.84
C THR A 250 -15.10 10.43 20.83
N LEU A 251 -14.79 9.99 19.63
CA LEU A 251 -14.45 10.89 18.53
C LEU A 251 -15.72 11.54 17.95
N LYS A 252 -15.63 12.83 17.66
CA LYS A 252 -16.71 13.61 17.05
C LYS A 252 -16.16 14.41 15.87
N PRO A 253 -16.93 14.58 14.80
CA PRO A 253 -16.54 15.47 13.72
C PRO A 253 -16.43 16.91 14.24
N LEU A 254 -15.43 17.64 13.79
CA LEU A 254 -15.20 19.06 14.13
C LEU A 254 -16.10 20.00 13.30
N HIS A 255 -16.71 19.50 12.22
CA HIS A 255 -17.60 20.25 11.34
C HIS A 255 -18.89 19.47 11.08
N PRO A 256 -20.04 20.14 10.92
CA PRO A 256 -21.33 19.47 10.79
C PRO A 256 -21.55 18.75 9.45
N ASP A 257 -20.76 19.09 8.43
CA ASP A 257 -20.77 18.50 7.09
C ASP A 257 -20.01 17.15 7.03
N LEU A 258 -19.28 16.81 8.08
CA LEU A 258 -18.53 15.57 8.15
C LEU A 258 -19.40 14.41 8.66
N PRO A 259 -19.15 13.17 8.20
CA PRO A 259 -19.88 12.01 8.66
C PRO A 259 -19.62 11.78 10.16
N ALA A 260 -20.71 11.65 10.94
CA ALA A 260 -20.62 11.32 12.36
C ALA A 260 -20.00 9.95 12.63
N ARG A 261 -19.99 9.08 11.61
CA ARG A 261 -19.42 7.72 11.64
C ARG A 261 -18.85 7.36 10.29
N VAL A 262 -17.58 7.06 10.23
CA VAL A 262 -16.95 6.55 9.01
C VAL A 262 -17.18 5.04 8.94
N LEU A 263 -17.83 4.58 7.89
CA LEU A 263 -18.05 3.16 7.62
C LEU A 263 -16.93 2.62 6.75
N ARG A 264 -16.37 1.47 7.12
CA ARG A 264 -15.36 0.82 6.29
C ARG A 264 -15.93 0.42 4.93
N ARG A 265 -15.09 0.46 3.89
CA ARG A 265 -15.44 -0.03 2.56
C ARG A 265 -15.48 -1.57 2.52
N VAL A 266 -16.37 -2.10 1.71
CA VAL A 266 -16.53 -3.54 1.48
C VAL A 266 -16.64 -3.77 -0.02
N ALA A 267 -15.67 -4.48 -0.60
CA ALA A 267 -15.63 -4.79 -2.03
C ALA A 267 -15.71 -6.30 -2.27
N THR A 268 -16.13 -6.71 -3.46
CA THR A 268 -16.00 -8.09 -3.91
C THR A 268 -14.54 -8.34 -4.33
N PRO A 269 -13.93 -9.49 -3.95
CA PRO A 269 -12.57 -9.80 -4.37
C PRO A 269 -12.44 -9.88 -5.90
N MET A 270 -11.32 -9.36 -6.42
CA MET A 270 -11.03 -9.28 -7.85
C MET A 270 -9.75 -10.09 -8.19
N PRO A 271 -9.83 -11.42 -8.27
CA PRO A 271 -8.65 -12.29 -8.36
C PRO A 271 -7.80 -12.08 -9.62
N HIS A 272 -8.38 -11.59 -10.72
CA HIS A 272 -7.66 -11.34 -11.97
C HIS A 272 -6.57 -10.25 -11.84
N TYR A 273 -6.68 -9.35 -10.87
CA TYR A 273 -5.63 -8.36 -10.58
C TYR A 273 -4.44 -8.93 -9.78
N ALA A 274 -4.54 -10.17 -9.30
CA ALA A 274 -3.49 -10.82 -8.53
C ALA A 274 -2.43 -11.51 -9.41
N THR A 275 -2.61 -11.50 -10.72
CA THR A 275 -1.81 -12.29 -11.66
C THR A 275 -0.77 -11.44 -12.39
N GLY A 276 0.28 -12.08 -12.88
CA GLY A 276 1.19 -11.48 -13.86
C GLY A 276 2.53 -10.96 -13.34
N LEU A 277 2.69 -10.64 -12.06
CA LEU A 277 3.97 -10.17 -11.52
C LEU A 277 4.83 -11.34 -11.02
N VAL A 278 6.06 -11.42 -11.54
CA VAL A 278 7.06 -12.42 -11.10
C VAL A 278 8.28 -11.72 -10.55
N PRO A 279 8.54 -11.83 -9.24
CA PRO A 279 9.70 -11.20 -8.59
C PRO A 279 11.04 -11.71 -9.12
N HIS A 280 12.07 -10.85 -9.14
CA HIS A 280 13.43 -11.23 -9.53
C HIS A 280 14.19 -12.04 -8.48
N VAL A 281 13.71 -12.06 -7.26
CA VAL A 281 14.30 -12.84 -6.15
C VAL A 281 13.24 -13.78 -5.59
N GLU A 282 13.69 -14.91 -5.08
CA GLU A 282 12.82 -15.84 -4.35
C GLU A 282 12.09 -15.11 -3.22
N THR A 283 10.78 -15.26 -3.18
CA THR A 283 9.89 -14.59 -2.23
C THR A 283 9.38 -15.58 -1.19
N VAL A 284 8.71 -15.07 -0.15
CA VAL A 284 8.12 -15.90 0.92
C VAL A 284 7.06 -16.87 0.36
N HIS A 285 6.34 -16.44 -0.69
CA HIS A 285 5.31 -17.23 -1.37
C HIS A 285 5.59 -17.28 -2.88
N ASP A 286 6.49 -18.17 -3.28
CA ASP A 286 6.92 -18.30 -4.68
C ASP A 286 5.95 -19.19 -5.46
N ARG A 287 4.72 -18.71 -5.66
CA ARG A 287 3.63 -19.37 -6.37
C ARG A 287 2.52 -18.40 -6.72
N LEU A 288 1.69 -18.78 -7.69
CA LEU A 288 0.46 -18.03 -7.96
C LEU A 288 -0.52 -18.19 -6.80
N THR A 289 -1.10 -17.10 -6.33
CA THR A 289 -2.11 -17.10 -5.28
C THR A 289 -3.38 -16.44 -5.78
N VAL A 290 -4.52 -17.14 -5.70
CA VAL A 290 -5.83 -16.66 -6.15
C VAL A 290 -6.80 -16.65 -4.98
N GLU A 291 -7.34 -15.46 -4.64
CA GLU A 291 -8.36 -15.33 -3.60
C GLU A 291 -9.70 -15.85 -4.11
N ILE A 292 -10.28 -16.82 -3.37
CA ILE A 292 -11.57 -17.43 -3.74
C ILE A 292 -12.72 -16.93 -2.86
N ARG A 293 -12.40 -16.39 -1.70
CA ARG A 293 -13.38 -15.93 -0.73
C ARG A 293 -12.72 -14.96 0.23
N ARG A 294 -13.35 -13.82 0.49
CA ARG A 294 -12.93 -12.88 1.53
C ARG A 294 -13.94 -12.86 2.68
N GLY A 295 -13.41 -12.80 3.90
CA GLY A 295 -14.20 -12.87 5.12
C GLY A 295 -14.48 -14.31 5.56
N CYS A 296 -15.01 -14.43 6.79
CA CYS A 296 -15.29 -15.72 7.40
C CYS A 296 -16.54 -15.62 8.29
N THR A 297 -17.36 -16.67 8.27
CA THR A 297 -18.61 -16.78 9.07
C THR A 297 -18.44 -17.58 10.36
N ARG A 298 -17.28 -18.22 10.60
CA ARG A 298 -17.05 -19.15 11.72
C ARG A 298 -17.14 -18.51 13.11
N GLY A 299 -16.78 -17.24 13.26
CA GLY A 299 -16.91 -16.52 14.52
C GLY A 299 -15.96 -16.96 15.62
N CYS A 300 -14.79 -17.50 15.27
CA CYS A 300 -13.76 -17.89 16.25
C CYS A 300 -13.38 -16.69 17.13
N ARG A 301 -13.44 -16.83 18.45
CA ARG A 301 -13.27 -15.72 19.41
C ARG A 301 -11.86 -15.11 19.40
N PHE A 302 -10.86 -15.89 19.01
CA PHE A 302 -9.46 -15.43 18.92
C PHE A 302 -9.12 -14.79 17.56
N CYS A 303 -10.00 -14.90 16.56
CA CYS A 303 -9.69 -14.55 15.16
C CYS A 303 -10.11 -13.11 14.84
N GLN A 304 -9.16 -12.17 14.88
CA GLN A 304 -9.40 -10.78 14.50
C GLN A 304 -9.80 -10.65 13.02
N PRO A 305 -9.08 -11.25 12.03
CA PRO A 305 -9.47 -11.13 10.62
C PRO A 305 -10.89 -11.61 10.33
N GLY A 306 -11.33 -12.70 10.95
CA GLY A 306 -12.68 -13.21 10.81
C GLY A 306 -13.78 -12.27 11.31
N MET A 307 -13.45 -11.27 12.11
CA MET A 307 -14.37 -10.21 12.54
C MET A 307 -14.28 -8.98 11.64
N LEU A 308 -13.07 -8.57 11.27
CA LEU A 308 -12.82 -7.36 10.49
C LEU A 308 -13.29 -7.46 9.04
N THR A 309 -13.23 -8.65 8.43
CA THR A 309 -13.48 -8.84 6.99
C THR A 309 -14.91 -9.31 6.65
N ARG A 310 -15.83 -9.25 7.60
CA ARG A 310 -17.25 -9.55 7.35
C ARG A 310 -17.92 -8.48 6.48
N PRO A 311 -18.95 -8.83 5.67
CA PRO A 311 -19.50 -10.18 5.44
C PRO A 311 -18.55 -11.07 4.64
N ALA A 312 -18.77 -12.39 4.68
CA ALA A 312 -18.08 -13.31 3.79
C ALA A 312 -18.62 -13.13 2.36
N ARG A 313 -17.71 -13.11 1.38
CA ARG A 313 -18.01 -12.87 -0.05
C ARG A 313 -17.24 -13.86 -0.87
N ASP A 314 -17.96 -14.67 -1.63
CA ASP A 314 -17.40 -15.69 -2.52
C ASP A 314 -17.10 -15.06 -3.88
N VAL A 315 -16.01 -15.48 -4.49
CA VAL A 315 -15.72 -15.20 -5.90
C VAL A 315 -16.46 -16.23 -6.77
N GLU A 316 -16.99 -15.78 -7.89
CA GLU A 316 -17.65 -16.66 -8.85
C GLU A 316 -16.67 -17.73 -9.37
N PRO A 317 -17.10 -19.00 -9.45
CA PRO A 317 -16.22 -20.12 -9.79
C PRO A 317 -15.46 -19.93 -11.10
N GLU A 318 -16.12 -19.43 -12.14
CA GLU A 318 -15.48 -19.20 -13.44
C GLU A 318 -14.39 -18.12 -13.38
N ALA A 319 -14.59 -17.05 -12.59
CA ALA A 319 -13.58 -16.02 -12.38
C ALA A 319 -12.33 -16.58 -11.66
N VAL A 320 -12.51 -17.53 -10.73
CA VAL A 320 -11.39 -18.25 -10.10
C VAL A 320 -10.62 -19.08 -11.11
N ILE A 321 -11.34 -19.85 -11.93
CA ILE A 321 -10.73 -20.72 -12.94
C ILE A 321 -9.96 -19.90 -13.96
N GLU A 322 -10.55 -18.84 -14.49
CA GLU A 322 -9.92 -17.93 -15.45
C GLU A 322 -8.68 -17.25 -14.87
N ALA A 323 -8.74 -16.79 -13.60
CA ALA A 323 -7.59 -16.19 -12.93
C ALA A 323 -6.43 -17.17 -12.77
N VAL A 324 -6.72 -18.44 -12.43
CA VAL A 324 -5.68 -19.49 -12.34
C VAL A 324 -5.08 -19.77 -13.72
N GLU A 325 -5.90 -20.04 -14.76
CA GLU A 325 -5.40 -20.33 -16.10
C GLU A 325 -4.55 -19.19 -16.67
N THR A 326 -5.04 -17.96 -16.54
CA THR A 326 -4.34 -16.77 -17.03
C THR A 326 -3.05 -16.53 -16.24
N GLY A 327 -3.13 -16.60 -14.92
CA GLY A 327 -1.97 -16.40 -14.05
C GLY A 327 -0.87 -17.44 -14.28
N MET A 328 -1.22 -18.73 -14.41
CA MET A 328 -0.25 -19.78 -14.71
C MET A 328 0.45 -19.57 -16.06
N LYS A 329 -0.29 -19.13 -17.09
CA LYS A 329 0.30 -18.81 -18.41
C LYS A 329 1.22 -17.59 -18.38
N GLN A 330 0.84 -16.55 -17.62
CA GLN A 330 1.61 -15.30 -17.55
C GLN A 330 2.87 -15.43 -16.70
N THR A 331 2.80 -16.18 -15.60
CA THR A 331 3.90 -16.27 -14.62
C THR A 331 4.84 -17.44 -14.86
N GLY A 332 4.33 -18.52 -15.46
CA GLY A 332 5.11 -19.77 -15.63
C GLY A 332 5.33 -20.53 -14.32
N TYR A 333 4.61 -20.20 -13.24
CA TYR A 333 4.67 -20.99 -12.00
C TYR A 333 4.17 -22.42 -12.22
N SER A 334 4.73 -23.36 -11.46
CA SER A 334 4.26 -24.76 -11.41
C SER A 334 3.28 -25.02 -10.27
N ASP A 335 3.17 -24.06 -9.34
CA ASP A 335 2.35 -24.17 -8.14
C ASP A 335 1.36 -23.01 -8.04
N PHE A 336 0.13 -23.32 -7.61
CA PHE A 336 -0.82 -22.28 -7.27
C PHE A 336 -1.58 -22.60 -5.97
N SER A 337 -2.04 -21.56 -5.30
CA SER A 337 -2.85 -21.65 -4.07
C SER A 337 -4.19 -20.96 -4.25
N LEU A 338 -5.25 -21.59 -3.76
CA LEU A 338 -6.54 -20.94 -3.57
C LEU A 338 -6.62 -20.39 -2.14
N LEU A 339 -6.73 -19.06 -2.01
CA LEU A 339 -6.61 -18.35 -0.73
C LEU A 339 -7.97 -17.94 -0.17
N SER A 340 -8.17 -18.21 1.12
CA SER A 340 -9.28 -17.71 1.93
C SER A 340 -8.95 -17.86 3.41
N LEU A 341 -9.67 -17.15 4.29
CA LEU A 341 -9.66 -17.41 5.74
C LEU A 341 -10.27 -18.78 6.10
N SER A 342 -11.08 -19.36 5.20
CA SER A 342 -11.69 -20.68 5.36
C SER A 342 -12.04 -21.23 3.99
N CYS A 343 -11.08 -21.88 3.32
CA CYS A 343 -11.28 -22.44 1.97
C CYS A 343 -12.39 -23.50 1.93
N SER A 344 -12.54 -24.30 2.99
CA SER A 344 -13.58 -25.33 3.09
C SER A 344 -15.00 -24.77 3.15
N ASP A 345 -15.17 -23.48 3.44
CA ASP A 345 -16.49 -22.82 3.43
C ASP A 345 -16.87 -22.26 2.05
N TYR A 346 -15.97 -22.32 1.08
CA TYR A 346 -16.26 -22.00 -0.31
C TYR A 346 -16.93 -23.20 -0.97
N LEU A 347 -18.26 -23.17 -1.09
CA LEU A 347 -19.05 -24.32 -1.52
C LEU A 347 -18.72 -24.81 -2.94
N ALA A 348 -18.23 -23.94 -3.81
CA ALA A 348 -17.83 -24.28 -5.17
C ALA A 348 -16.43 -24.96 -5.25
N LEU A 349 -15.67 -25.04 -4.14
CA LEU A 349 -14.30 -25.56 -4.13
C LEU A 349 -14.15 -26.93 -4.81
N PRO A 350 -15.03 -27.94 -4.58
CA PRO A 350 -14.90 -29.23 -5.25
C PRO A 350 -15.06 -29.13 -6.77
N ALA A 351 -16.03 -28.34 -7.24
CA ALA A 351 -16.29 -28.17 -8.68
C ALA A 351 -15.12 -27.41 -9.36
N VAL A 352 -14.65 -26.32 -8.75
CA VAL A 352 -13.47 -25.57 -9.23
C VAL A 352 -12.24 -26.48 -9.28
N GLY A 353 -12.01 -27.30 -8.25
CA GLY A 353 -10.88 -28.23 -8.22
C GLY A 353 -10.91 -29.28 -9.33
N VAL A 354 -12.09 -29.85 -9.63
CA VAL A 354 -12.26 -30.80 -10.72
C VAL A 354 -12.04 -30.14 -12.07
N GLU A 355 -12.59 -28.95 -12.28
CA GLU A 355 -12.47 -28.22 -13.54
C GLU A 355 -11.01 -27.77 -13.79
N LEU A 356 -10.33 -27.22 -12.78
CA LEU A 356 -8.91 -26.86 -12.88
C LEU A 356 -8.03 -28.10 -13.18
N ARG A 357 -8.32 -29.24 -12.53
CA ARG A 357 -7.63 -30.48 -12.83
C ARG A 357 -7.81 -30.89 -14.30
N ASN A 358 -9.02 -30.75 -14.84
CA ASN A 358 -9.29 -31.11 -16.23
C ASN A 358 -8.58 -30.19 -17.22
N ARG A 359 -8.63 -28.86 -16.97
CA ARG A 359 -8.02 -27.85 -17.86
C ARG A 359 -6.49 -27.81 -17.80
N LEU A 360 -5.90 -28.18 -16.67
CA LEU A 360 -4.46 -28.11 -16.43
C LEU A 360 -3.79 -29.51 -16.42
N ALA A 361 -4.49 -30.57 -16.84
CA ALA A 361 -4.04 -31.96 -16.74
C ALA A 361 -2.65 -32.20 -17.37
N ASP A 362 -2.33 -31.51 -18.46
CA ASP A 362 -1.09 -31.70 -19.22
C ASP A 362 0.06 -30.78 -18.78
N GLN A 363 -0.15 -29.95 -17.75
CA GLN A 363 0.80 -28.90 -17.36
C GLN A 363 1.66 -29.21 -16.11
N ASN A 364 1.50 -30.38 -15.49
CA ASN A 364 2.21 -30.80 -14.27
C ASN A 364 2.16 -29.74 -13.15
N VAL A 365 0.98 -29.16 -12.91
CA VAL A 365 0.80 -28.11 -11.90
C VAL A 365 0.30 -28.69 -10.58
N THR A 366 0.67 -28.04 -9.46
CA THR A 366 0.28 -28.44 -8.10
C THR A 366 -0.69 -27.42 -7.51
N LEU A 367 -1.85 -27.90 -7.03
CA LEU A 367 -2.77 -27.10 -6.20
C LEU A 367 -2.40 -27.23 -4.72
N GLN A 368 -2.20 -26.09 -4.07
CA GLN A 368 -2.03 -25.99 -2.62
C GLN A 368 -3.28 -25.34 -1.99
N LEU A 369 -3.85 -25.98 -0.98
CA LEU A 369 -4.96 -25.44 -0.22
C LEU A 369 -4.46 -25.13 1.20
N PRO A 370 -4.35 -23.85 1.59
CA PRO A 370 -4.12 -23.50 2.98
C PRO A 370 -5.35 -23.91 3.80
N SER A 371 -5.08 -24.60 4.88
CA SER A 371 -6.13 -25.12 5.81
C SER A 371 -6.53 -24.07 6.83
#